data_d3a65141cbf8dbcc5e7f426d1de62e29
#
_entry.id   d3a65141cbf8dbcc5e7f426d1de62e29
#
_cell.length_a   1.000
_cell.length_b   1.000
_cell.length_c   1.000
_cell.angle_alpha   90.00
_cell.angle_beta   90.00
_cell.angle_gamma   90.00
#
_symmetry.space_group_name_H-M   'P 1'
#
loop_
_entity.id
_entity.type
_entity.pdbx_description
1 polymer ?
#
loop_
_entity_poly.entity_id
_entity_poly.type
_entity_poly.pdbx_seq_one_letter_code
_entity_poly.pdbx_strand_id
1 'polypeptide(L)'
;MLKNAIAYILRKRNRTIIVFIILTVVLSCLYSCLNISKSTSNLEKDLYKISNTSLSITKNNGDTFETNQFKELDNIKEIKEIITVYDGLARTTNIKVVDGTQLIERDDLSDEYKNMLSVEATNNSEKNNLFSSGVFTIIKGRHINNDDRGKILIHKELAEKNKLNLNDKIKLELIDFNNSKKKMEYEFEIIGIFTGKKQEKYTGLLSDFSENMVFIDYESSQKALNKYENNKIVSKLEIFSDSSENTKVALNKIKKIKTAWSQYNVSSDNNVLEETLESIDGIKHIINIMTYSIMLSGIIVLSLILILWLRERMHEIGVLLSIGVSKIKIVTQFILELLFISLPSFVLSLFLGNVILNIIVGGFTNSDDSTIMVDSLLKNNNLISNLIIFLESYGILIGIIVLSVIIASLMILIKKPKEILSKIS
;
A
#
# COMPACT_ATOMS: atom_id res chain seq x y z
N MET A 1 46.26 2.32 13.30
CA MET A 1 45.16 2.90 12.55
C MET A 1 43.91 3.08 13.39
N LEU A 2 43.34 2.02 14.00
CA LEU A 2 42.10 2.11 14.81
C LEU A 2 42.19 3.14 15.94
N LYS A 3 43.25 3.09 16.76
CA LYS A 3 43.48 4.06 17.86
C LYS A 3 43.54 5.51 17.37
N ASN A 4 44.12 5.74 16.19
CA ASN A 4 44.22 7.08 15.60
C ASN A 4 42.88 7.60 15.08
N ALA A 5 42.04 6.72 14.48
CA ALA A 5 40.69 7.06 14.02
C ALA A 5 39.81 7.49 15.21
N ILE A 6 39.78 6.71 16.29
CA ILE A 6 39.00 7.02 17.50
C ILE A 6 39.49 8.31 18.16
N ALA A 7 40.82 8.50 18.31
CA ALA A 7 41.39 9.71 18.88
C ALA A 7 41.02 10.97 18.07
N TYR A 8 40.95 10.86 16.73
CA TYR A 8 40.58 11.96 15.87
C TYR A 8 39.10 12.33 16.01
N ILE A 9 38.22 11.34 16.02
CA ILE A 9 36.74 11.51 16.23
C ILE A 9 36.48 12.30 17.52
N LEU A 10 37.15 11.92 18.62
CA LEU A 10 36.99 12.56 19.92
C LEU A 10 37.57 14.00 19.97
N ARG A 11 38.62 14.28 19.19
CA ARG A 11 39.30 15.57 19.19
C ARG A 11 38.59 16.65 18.36
N LYS A 12 37.87 16.26 17.29
CA LYS A 12 37.21 17.17 16.33
C LYS A 12 35.69 17.06 16.39
N ARG A 13 35.10 17.24 17.59
CA ARG A 13 33.69 17.00 17.89
C ARG A 13 32.72 17.65 16.92
N ASN A 14 32.88 18.92 16.58
CA ASN A 14 31.92 19.65 15.71
C ASN A 14 31.84 19.02 14.30
N ARG A 15 32.92 18.54 13.75
CA ARG A 15 32.95 17.87 12.44
C ARG A 15 32.32 16.50 12.49
N THR A 16 32.62 15.75 13.53
CA THR A 16 32.06 14.44 13.78
C THR A 16 30.54 14.53 13.90
N ILE A 17 30.02 15.56 14.59
CA ILE A 17 28.58 15.80 14.74
C ILE A 17 27.91 16.08 13.38
N ILE A 18 28.55 16.93 12.53
CA ILE A 18 27.98 17.24 11.20
C ILE A 18 27.84 15.95 10.36
N VAL A 19 28.91 15.15 10.29
CA VAL A 19 28.87 13.89 9.54
C VAL A 19 27.91 12.89 10.16
N PHE A 20 27.86 12.80 11.47
CA PHE A 20 26.92 11.96 12.19
C PHE A 20 25.48 12.30 11.81
N ILE A 21 25.11 13.59 11.80
CA ILE A 21 23.76 14.04 11.40
C ILE A 21 23.47 13.64 9.95
N ILE A 22 24.41 13.90 9.04
CA ILE A 22 24.24 13.57 7.61
C ILE A 22 24.05 12.07 7.40
N LEU A 23 24.92 11.25 8.01
CA LEU A 23 24.81 9.79 7.91
C LEU A 23 23.49 9.29 8.49
N THR A 24 23.04 9.87 9.61
CA THR A 24 21.75 9.52 10.23
C THR A 24 20.57 9.85 9.32
N VAL A 25 20.55 11.04 8.72
CA VAL A 25 19.49 11.45 7.81
C VAL A 25 19.48 10.58 6.56
N VAL A 26 20.63 10.39 5.91
CA VAL A 26 20.75 9.55 4.71
C VAL A 26 20.28 8.12 4.99
N LEU A 27 20.74 7.53 6.11
CA LEU A 27 20.33 6.16 6.48
C LEU A 27 18.85 6.06 6.80
N SER A 28 18.29 7.04 7.52
CA SER A 28 16.86 7.08 7.84
C SER A 28 15.99 7.17 6.58
N CYS A 29 16.37 8.02 5.62
CA CYS A 29 15.67 8.15 4.35
C CYS A 29 15.79 6.87 3.50
N LEU A 30 16.98 6.27 3.39
CA LEU A 30 17.18 5.00 2.67
C LEU A 30 16.35 3.88 3.27
N TYR A 31 16.37 3.74 4.59
CA TYR A 31 15.55 2.73 5.28
C TYR A 31 14.05 2.92 4.99
N SER A 32 13.55 4.16 5.07
CA SER A 32 12.14 4.45 4.80
C SER A 32 11.76 4.10 3.36
N CYS A 33 12.56 4.51 2.37
CA CYS A 33 12.30 4.19 0.96
C CYS A 33 12.36 2.69 0.67
N LEU A 34 13.35 1.98 1.21
CA LEU A 34 13.47 0.54 1.02
C LEU A 34 12.34 -0.23 1.72
N ASN A 35 11.88 0.25 2.88
CA ASN A 35 10.75 -0.35 3.58
C ASN A 35 9.47 -0.23 2.74
N ILE A 36 9.16 0.96 2.22
CA ILE A 36 8.01 1.17 1.34
C ILE A 36 8.14 0.31 0.07
N SER A 37 9.30 0.31 -0.58
CA SER A 37 9.54 -0.51 -1.79
C SER A 37 9.31 -2.00 -1.55
N LYS A 38 9.76 -2.52 -0.41
CA LYS A 38 9.59 -3.94 -0.04
C LYS A 38 8.13 -4.26 0.27
N SER A 39 7.46 -3.40 1.06
CA SER A 39 6.05 -3.55 1.39
C SER A 39 5.17 -3.51 0.14
N THR A 40 5.43 -2.57 -0.76
CA THR A 40 4.73 -2.45 -2.04
C THR A 40 4.94 -3.68 -2.93
N SER A 41 6.18 -4.24 -2.96
CA SER A 41 6.46 -5.45 -3.73
C SER A 41 5.81 -6.71 -3.14
N ASN A 42 5.67 -6.80 -1.83
CA ASN A 42 4.96 -7.92 -1.19
C ASN A 42 3.47 -7.84 -1.51
N LEU A 43 2.88 -6.67 -1.39
CA LEU A 43 1.49 -6.42 -1.72
C LEU A 43 1.17 -6.77 -3.18
N GLU A 44 2.01 -6.34 -4.11
CA GLU A 44 1.88 -6.71 -5.53
C GLU A 44 1.89 -8.23 -5.74
N LYS A 45 2.78 -8.97 -5.07
CA LYS A 45 2.82 -10.43 -5.14
C LYS A 45 1.55 -11.08 -4.59
N ASP A 46 1.02 -10.55 -3.49
CA ASP A 46 -0.22 -11.07 -2.90
C ASP A 46 -1.42 -10.80 -3.82
N LEU A 47 -1.47 -9.61 -4.46
CA LEU A 47 -2.49 -9.28 -5.45
C LEU A 47 -2.40 -10.17 -6.70
N TYR A 48 -1.22 -10.38 -7.24
CA TYR A 48 -1.03 -11.31 -8.37
C TYR A 48 -1.43 -12.73 -8.01
N LYS A 49 -1.17 -13.16 -6.77
CA LYS A 49 -1.61 -14.47 -6.31
C LYS A 49 -3.13 -14.58 -6.28
N ILE A 50 -3.82 -13.55 -5.77
CA ILE A 50 -5.28 -13.49 -5.74
C ILE A 50 -5.84 -13.49 -7.17
N SER A 51 -5.33 -12.62 -8.05
CA SER A 51 -5.75 -12.55 -9.45
C SER A 51 -5.55 -13.89 -10.18
N ASN A 52 -4.44 -14.56 -9.98
CA ASN A 52 -4.15 -15.84 -10.64
C ASN A 52 -4.93 -17.04 -10.10
N THR A 53 -5.56 -16.90 -8.94
CA THR A 53 -6.35 -17.98 -8.29
C THR A 53 -7.85 -17.71 -8.27
N SER A 54 -8.30 -16.60 -8.86
CA SER A 54 -9.70 -16.20 -8.93
C SER A 54 -10.19 -16.10 -10.38
N LEU A 55 -11.48 -16.40 -10.57
CA LEU A 55 -12.23 -16.17 -11.80
C LEU A 55 -13.51 -15.43 -11.44
N SER A 56 -13.96 -14.54 -12.30
CA SER A 56 -15.24 -13.87 -12.16
C SER A 56 -16.17 -14.22 -13.31
N ILE A 57 -17.44 -14.45 -12.98
CA ILE A 57 -18.53 -14.59 -13.96
C ILE A 57 -19.43 -13.38 -13.83
N THR A 58 -19.55 -12.62 -14.89
CA THR A 58 -20.40 -11.43 -15.00
C THR A 58 -21.24 -11.51 -16.26
N LYS A 59 -22.36 -10.78 -16.30
CA LYS A 59 -23.15 -10.63 -17.51
C LYS A 59 -22.61 -9.51 -18.38
N ASN A 60 -22.55 -9.70 -19.70
CA ASN A 60 -21.92 -8.76 -20.64
C ASN A 60 -22.54 -7.35 -20.64
N ASN A 61 -23.82 -7.23 -20.29
CA ASN A 61 -24.54 -5.97 -20.20
C ASN A 61 -24.51 -5.33 -18.80
N GLY A 62 -23.77 -5.93 -17.85
CA GLY A 62 -23.69 -5.46 -16.47
C GLY A 62 -24.94 -5.75 -15.60
N ASP A 63 -25.95 -6.41 -16.14
CA ASP A 63 -27.17 -6.78 -15.39
C ASP A 63 -26.92 -7.90 -14.39
N THR A 64 -27.82 -8.01 -13.42
CA THR A 64 -27.88 -9.16 -12.52
C THR A 64 -28.33 -10.43 -13.24
N PHE A 65 -27.98 -11.58 -12.69
CA PHE A 65 -28.40 -12.89 -13.17
C PHE A 65 -28.71 -13.84 -12.02
N GLU A 66 -29.48 -14.90 -12.31
CA GLU A 66 -29.86 -15.86 -11.30
C GLU A 66 -28.76 -16.86 -10.99
N THR A 67 -28.50 -17.10 -9.70
CA THR A 67 -27.49 -18.06 -9.24
C THR A 67 -27.78 -19.50 -9.67
N ASN A 68 -29.07 -19.84 -9.86
CA ASN A 68 -29.51 -21.17 -10.26
C ASN A 68 -28.89 -21.67 -11.57
N GLN A 69 -28.54 -20.77 -12.47
CA GLN A 69 -27.91 -21.10 -13.75
C GLN A 69 -26.49 -21.68 -13.61
N PHE A 70 -25.87 -21.50 -12.44
CA PHE A 70 -24.51 -21.89 -12.14
C PHE A 70 -24.38 -22.87 -10.97
N LYS A 71 -25.46 -23.57 -10.59
CA LYS A 71 -25.43 -24.61 -9.53
C LYS A 71 -24.42 -25.73 -9.77
N GLU A 72 -24.09 -26.00 -11.04
CA GLU A 72 -23.09 -27.02 -11.40
C GLU A 72 -21.67 -26.65 -10.94
N LEU A 73 -21.41 -25.36 -10.60
CA LEU A 73 -20.12 -24.92 -10.05
C LEU A 73 -19.78 -25.63 -8.75
N ASP A 74 -20.76 -25.93 -7.90
CA ASP A 74 -20.57 -26.62 -6.61
C ASP A 74 -20.00 -28.04 -6.78
N ASN A 75 -20.12 -28.63 -7.98
CA ASN A 75 -19.63 -29.96 -8.29
C ASN A 75 -18.20 -29.98 -8.84
N ILE A 76 -17.58 -28.82 -9.04
CA ILE A 76 -16.22 -28.71 -9.60
C ILE A 76 -15.20 -28.77 -8.46
N LYS A 77 -14.47 -29.87 -8.34
CA LYS A 77 -13.53 -30.14 -7.25
C LYS A 77 -12.37 -29.13 -7.14
N GLU A 78 -11.99 -28.49 -8.23
CA GLU A 78 -10.92 -27.50 -8.30
C GLU A 78 -11.36 -26.13 -7.77
N ILE A 79 -12.66 -25.93 -7.53
CA ILE A 79 -13.22 -24.75 -6.89
C ILE A 79 -13.21 -24.95 -5.38
N LYS A 80 -12.55 -24.04 -4.68
CA LYS A 80 -12.47 -24.05 -3.22
C LYS A 80 -13.61 -23.26 -2.58
N GLU A 81 -13.95 -22.13 -3.18
CA GLU A 81 -14.96 -21.22 -2.63
C GLU A 81 -15.61 -20.42 -3.76
N ILE A 82 -16.90 -20.19 -3.61
CA ILE A 82 -17.67 -19.33 -4.51
C ILE A 82 -18.21 -18.17 -3.68
N ILE A 83 -17.88 -16.95 -4.09
CA ILE A 83 -18.38 -15.74 -3.48
C ILE A 83 -19.45 -15.15 -4.37
N THR A 84 -20.63 -14.99 -3.78
CA THR A 84 -21.77 -14.33 -4.42
C THR A 84 -21.72 -12.84 -4.13
N VAL A 85 -21.77 -12.03 -5.18
CA VAL A 85 -21.73 -10.57 -5.06
C VAL A 85 -22.96 -9.98 -5.75
N TYR A 86 -23.67 -9.12 -5.04
CA TYR A 86 -24.74 -8.31 -5.59
C TYR A 86 -24.43 -6.83 -5.34
N ASP A 87 -24.34 -6.07 -6.42
CA ASP A 87 -24.16 -4.62 -6.40
C ASP A 87 -25.50 -3.92 -6.59
N GLY A 88 -25.79 -2.97 -5.73
CA GLY A 88 -27.07 -2.25 -5.77
C GLY A 88 -27.00 -0.90 -5.05
N LEU A 89 -28.14 -0.26 -4.99
CA LEU A 89 -28.35 0.97 -4.23
C LEU A 89 -29.37 0.74 -3.13
N ALA A 90 -29.23 1.46 -2.03
CA ALA A 90 -30.20 1.46 -0.94
C ALA A 90 -30.53 2.87 -0.48
N ARG A 91 -31.79 3.08 -0.12
CA ARG A 91 -32.20 4.25 0.63
C ARG A 91 -32.04 3.99 2.13
N THR A 92 -31.70 5.04 2.84
CA THR A 92 -31.64 5.02 4.29
C THR A 92 -32.83 5.78 4.86
N THR A 93 -33.43 5.24 5.93
CA THR A 93 -34.57 5.89 6.58
C THR A 93 -34.20 6.47 7.95
N ASN A 94 -33.18 5.93 8.58
CA ASN A 94 -32.77 6.30 9.95
C ASN A 94 -31.37 6.91 10.05
N ILE A 95 -30.65 7.07 8.94
CA ILE A 95 -29.31 7.68 8.91
C ILE A 95 -29.19 8.66 7.75
N LYS A 96 -28.20 9.55 7.81
CA LYS A 96 -27.87 10.51 6.77
C LYS A 96 -26.60 10.07 6.06
N VAL A 97 -26.60 10.10 4.73
CA VAL A 97 -25.39 9.88 3.92
C VAL A 97 -24.35 10.98 4.15
N VAL A 98 -23.09 10.68 3.88
CA VAL A 98 -22.00 11.67 3.97
C VAL A 98 -22.09 12.59 2.77
N ASP A 99 -22.01 13.91 3.01
CA ASP A 99 -21.98 14.92 1.94
C ASP A 99 -20.63 14.87 1.26
N GLY A 100 -20.63 14.79 -0.04
CA GLY A 100 -19.39 14.82 -0.81
C GLY A 100 -18.87 16.24 -1.05
N THR A 101 -17.59 16.33 -1.37
CA THR A 101 -16.94 17.59 -1.83
C THR A 101 -17.18 17.87 -3.32
N GLN A 102 -18.22 17.30 -3.92
CA GLN A 102 -18.51 17.44 -5.33
C GLN A 102 -18.88 18.89 -5.67
N LEU A 103 -18.25 19.41 -6.74
CA LEU A 103 -18.56 20.71 -7.34
C LEU A 103 -19.74 20.65 -8.34
N ILE A 104 -20.22 19.45 -8.67
CA ILE A 104 -21.30 19.24 -9.67
C ILE A 104 -22.54 18.73 -8.93
N GLU A 105 -23.55 19.58 -8.82
CA GLU A 105 -24.89 19.18 -8.40
C GLU A 105 -25.71 18.78 -9.61
N ARG A 106 -26.41 17.66 -9.51
CA ARG A 106 -27.34 17.19 -10.55
C ARG A 106 -28.76 17.65 -10.22
N ASP A 107 -29.20 18.70 -10.90
CA ASP A 107 -30.56 19.24 -10.77
C ASP A 107 -31.63 18.37 -11.46
N ASP A 108 -31.20 17.45 -12.33
CA ASP A 108 -32.06 16.51 -13.06
C ASP A 108 -32.50 15.30 -12.24
N LEU A 109 -31.89 15.08 -11.04
CA LEU A 109 -32.21 13.98 -10.16
C LEU A 109 -33.26 14.39 -9.12
N SER A 110 -34.30 13.58 -8.97
CA SER A 110 -35.24 13.74 -7.87
C SER A 110 -34.52 13.55 -6.51
N ASP A 111 -34.98 14.24 -5.46
CA ASP A 111 -34.40 14.19 -4.12
C ASP A 111 -34.31 12.76 -3.55
N GLU A 112 -35.12 11.82 -4.08
CA GLU A 112 -35.09 10.40 -3.72
C GLU A 112 -33.75 9.73 -4.08
N TYR A 113 -33.04 10.21 -5.12
CA TYR A 113 -31.74 9.64 -5.55
C TYR A 113 -30.53 10.33 -4.92
N LYS A 114 -30.75 11.48 -4.27
CA LYS A 114 -29.65 12.23 -3.63
C LYS A 114 -29.13 11.59 -2.35
N ASN A 115 -29.98 10.83 -1.63
CA ASN A 115 -29.66 10.23 -0.32
C ASN A 115 -29.58 8.69 -0.42
N MET A 116 -28.71 8.18 -1.29
CA MET A 116 -28.52 6.75 -1.46
C MET A 116 -27.13 6.29 -1.05
N LEU A 117 -27.09 5.08 -0.52
CA LEU A 117 -25.86 4.34 -0.28
C LEU A 117 -25.61 3.38 -1.46
N SER A 118 -24.35 3.23 -1.83
CA SER A 118 -23.89 2.10 -2.64
C SER A 118 -23.81 0.86 -1.75
N VAL A 119 -24.43 -0.21 -2.16
CA VAL A 119 -24.49 -1.47 -1.41
C VAL A 119 -23.80 -2.56 -2.21
N GLU A 120 -22.84 -3.21 -1.59
CA GLU A 120 -22.34 -4.49 -2.06
C GLU A 120 -22.72 -5.59 -1.08
N ALA A 121 -23.52 -6.55 -1.55
CA ALA A 121 -23.92 -7.70 -0.75
C ALA A 121 -23.02 -8.89 -1.09
N THR A 122 -22.38 -9.47 -0.06
CA THR A 122 -21.45 -10.58 -0.24
C THR A 122 -21.57 -11.61 0.87
N ASN A 123 -21.18 -12.86 0.59
CA ASN A 123 -21.07 -13.91 1.60
C ASN A 123 -19.68 -13.99 2.26
N ASN A 124 -18.69 -13.24 1.74
CA ASN A 124 -17.35 -13.14 2.35
C ASN A 124 -16.69 -11.80 1.96
N SER A 125 -16.74 -10.82 2.86
CA SER A 125 -16.15 -9.50 2.58
C SER A 125 -14.62 -9.46 2.70
N GLU A 126 -13.98 -10.42 3.41
CA GLU A 126 -12.52 -10.45 3.54
C GLU A 126 -11.83 -10.68 2.19
N LYS A 127 -12.46 -11.47 1.31
CA LYS A 127 -11.97 -11.77 -0.03
C LYS A 127 -12.41 -10.78 -1.10
N ASN A 128 -13.26 -9.81 -0.73
CA ASN A 128 -13.61 -8.73 -1.63
C ASN A 128 -12.36 -7.98 -2.09
N ASN A 129 -12.30 -7.61 -3.36
CA ASN A 129 -11.11 -6.98 -3.96
C ASN A 129 -10.69 -5.69 -3.25
N LEU A 130 -11.62 -4.89 -2.76
CA LEU A 130 -11.33 -3.65 -2.04
C LEU A 130 -10.67 -3.92 -0.68
N PHE A 131 -11.06 -4.98 0.03
CA PHE A 131 -10.45 -5.38 1.29
C PHE A 131 -9.16 -6.17 1.08
N SER A 132 -9.17 -7.15 0.17
CA SER A 132 -7.99 -7.99 -0.10
C SER A 132 -6.84 -7.22 -0.72
N SER A 133 -7.13 -6.18 -1.48
CA SER A 133 -6.13 -5.24 -2.00
C SER A 133 -5.68 -4.19 -0.98
N GLY A 134 -6.36 -4.07 0.17
CA GLY A 134 -6.07 -3.10 1.21
C GLY A 134 -6.58 -1.69 0.92
N VAL A 135 -7.33 -1.47 -0.15
CA VAL A 135 -8.04 -0.20 -0.42
C VAL A 135 -8.97 0.13 0.74
N PHE A 136 -9.68 -0.87 1.26
CA PHE A 136 -10.44 -0.77 2.51
C PHE A 136 -9.81 -1.63 3.60
N THR A 137 -9.85 -1.13 4.83
CA THR A 137 -9.34 -1.82 6.02
C THR A 137 -10.36 -1.76 7.15
N ILE A 138 -10.64 -2.90 7.80
CA ILE A 138 -11.47 -2.93 9.00
C ILE A 138 -10.71 -2.28 10.17
N ILE A 139 -11.28 -1.26 10.77
CA ILE A 139 -10.71 -0.57 11.94
C ILE A 139 -11.36 -1.01 13.26
N LYS A 140 -12.61 -1.47 13.22
CA LYS A 140 -13.33 -2.02 14.37
C LYS A 140 -14.21 -3.16 13.91
N GLY A 141 -14.35 -4.20 14.74
CA GLY A 141 -15.22 -5.33 14.45
C GLY A 141 -14.57 -6.39 13.55
N ARG A 142 -15.35 -7.00 12.66
CA ARG A 142 -14.93 -8.10 11.81
C ARG A 142 -15.58 -8.07 10.43
N HIS A 143 -15.04 -8.85 9.51
CA HIS A 143 -15.61 -9.09 8.17
C HIS A 143 -16.94 -9.87 8.22
N ILE A 144 -17.74 -9.73 7.16
CA ILE A 144 -18.91 -10.58 6.88
C ILE A 144 -18.41 -11.96 6.47
N ASN A 145 -19.09 -12.98 6.97
CA ASN A 145 -18.88 -14.38 6.59
C ASN A 145 -20.20 -15.01 6.10
N ASN A 146 -20.11 -16.24 5.60
CA ASN A 146 -21.24 -16.94 4.98
C ASN A 146 -22.42 -17.21 5.94
N ASP A 147 -22.18 -17.27 7.25
CA ASP A 147 -23.18 -17.58 8.28
C ASP A 147 -23.90 -16.32 8.78
N ASP A 148 -23.43 -15.14 8.41
CA ASP A 148 -24.00 -13.87 8.84
C ASP A 148 -25.37 -13.63 8.22
N ARG A 149 -26.27 -13.08 9.04
CA ARG A 149 -27.63 -12.68 8.64
C ARG A 149 -27.99 -11.34 9.28
N GLY A 150 -28.50 -10.41 8.47
CA GLY A 150 -28.82 -9.05 8.91
C GLY A 150 -27.59 -8.27 9.39
N LYS A 151 -26.43 -8.46 8.75
CA LYS A 151 -25.17 -7.84 9.15
C LYS A 151 -24.66 -6.85 8.11
N ILE A 152 -24.02 -5.77 8.58
CA ILE A 152 -23.52 -4.68 7.74
C ILE A 152 -22.15 -4.20 8.20
N LEU A 153 -21.30 -3.85 7.22
CA LEU A 153 -20.09 -3.05 7.41
C LEU A 153 -20.34 -1.64 6.90
N ILE A 154 -19.92 -0.64 7.64
CA ILE A 154 -20.10 0.76 7.27
C ILE A 154 -18.77 1.50 7.28
N HIS A 155 -18.67 2.55 6.47
CA HIS A 155 -17.50 3.41 6.45
C HIS A 155 -17.40 4.26 7.73
N LYS A 156 -16.17 4.54 8.16
CA LYS A 156 -15.85 5.32 9.37
C LYS A 156 -16.58 6.66 9.38
N GLU A 157 -16.53 7.41 8.30
CA GLU A 157 -17.14 8.74 8.23
C GLU A 157 -18.66 8.69 8.28
N LEU A 158 -19.28 7.65 7.68
CA LEU A 158 -20.72 7.41 7.81
C LEU A 158 -21.09 7.11 9.27
N ALA A 159 -20.27 6.31 9.98
CA ALA A 159 -20.45 6.01 11.39
C ALA A 159 -20.32 7.28 12.26
N GLU A 160 -19.29 8.10 12.02
CA GLU A 160 -19.02 9.33 12.77
C GLU A 160 -20.14 10.37 12.57
N LYS A 161 -20.58 10.60 11.30
CA LYS A 161 -21.67 11.53 10.97
C LYS A 161 -22.96 11.19 11.70
N ASN A 162 -23.27 9.90 11.84
CA ASN A 162 -24.51 9.42 12.45
C ASN A 162 -24.34 8.96 13.89
N LYS A 163 -23.13 9.08 14.50
CA LYS A 163 -22.78 8.64 15.87
C LYS A 163 -23.08 7.16 16.12
N LEU A 164 -22.80 6.32 15.12
CA LEU A 164 -23.05 4.88 15.15
C LEU A 164 -21.83 4.11 15.67
N ASN A 165 -22.10 3.03 16.37
CA ASN A 165 -21.12 2.10 16.91
C ASN A 165 -21.42 0.66 16.47
N LEU A 166 -20.52 -0.28 16.81
CA LEU A 166 -20.78 -1.70 16.64
C LEU A 166 -22.06 -2.09 17.40
N ASN A 167 -22.84 -3.00 16.82
CA ASN A 167 -24.12 -3.52 17.27
C ASN A 167 -25.30 -2.54 17.14
N ASP A 168 -25.09 -1.30 16.69
CA ASP A 168 -26.19 -0.41 16.30
C ASP A 168 -26.88 -0.94 15.02
N LYS A 169 -28.11 -0.51 14.79
CA LYS A 169 -28.95 -0.99 13.70
C LYS A 169 -29.25 0.09 12.67
N ILE A 170 -29.09 -0.27 11.41
CA ILE A 170 -29.40 0.57 10.26
C ILE A 170 -30.53 -0.07 9.47
N LYS A 171 -31.47 0.76 9.02
CA LYS A 171 -32.57 0.34 8.17
C LYS A 171 -32.30 0.75 6.73
N LEU A 172 -32.29 -0.23 5.84
CA LEU A 172 -32.06 -0.05 4.41
C LEU A 172 -33.25 -0.54 3.61
N GLU A 173 -33.65 0.25 2.61
CA GLU A 173 -34.54 -0.14 1.54
C GLU A 173 -33.72 -0.38 0.29
N LEU A 174 -33.47 -1.66 -0.07
CA LEU A 174 -32.75 -2.00 -1.30
C LEU A 174 -33.63 -1.71 -2.53
N ILE A 175 -33.02 -1.13 -3.56
CA ILE A 175 -33.72 -0.77 -4.78
C ILE A 175 -33.62 -1.91 -5.79
N ASP A 176 -34.76 -2.50 -6.14
CA ASP A 176 -34.85 -3.40 -7.28
C ASP A 176 -35.30 -2.59 -8.50
N PHE A 177 -34.37 -2.29 -9.40
CA PHE A 177 -34.67 -1.55 -10.64
C PHE A 177 -35.62 -2.26 -11.57
N ASN A 178 -35.74 -3.59 -11.44
CA ASN A 178 -36.66 -4.41 -12.24
C ASN A 178 -38.09 -4.51 -11.64
N ASN A 179 -38.23 -4.13 -10.36
CA ASN A 179 -39.50 -4.26 -9.66
C ASN A 179 -39.76 -3.14 -8.63
N SER A 180 -39.97 -1.93 -9.12
CA SER A 180 -40.12 -0.70 -8.30
C SER A 180 -41.34 -0.67 -7.35
N LYS A 181 -42.22 -1.67 -7.37
CA LYS A 181 -43.49 -1.63 -6.64
C LYS A 181 -43.45 -2.17 -5.21
N LYS A 182 -42.40 -2.89 -4.80
CA LYS A 182 -42.28 -3.42 -3.44
C LYS A 182 -41.08 -2.77 -2.72
N LYS A 183 -41.40 -1.83 -1.87
CA LYS A 183 -40.44 -1.24 -0.93
C LYS A 183 -40.43 -2.09 0.34
N MET A 184 -39.34 -2.81 0.62
CA MET A 184 -39.12 -3.55 1.88
C MET A 184 -37.98 -2.97 2.61
N GLU A 185 -38.25 -2.39 3.77
CA GLU A 185 -37.24 -1.95 4.71
C GLU A 185 -36.71 -3.18 5.48
N TYR A 186 -35.39 -3.35 5.50
CA TYR A 186 -34.71 -4.41 6.23
C TYR A 186 -33.71 -3.84 7.22
N GLU A 187 -33.65 -4.42 8.42
CA GLU A 187 -32.79 -3.96 9.49
C GLU A 187 -31.48 -4.75 9.51
N PHE A 188 -30.37 -4.04 9.53
CA PHE A 188 -29.02 -4.59 9.57
C PHE A 188 -28.28 -4.11 10.83
N GLU A 189 -27.57 -5.00 11.48
CA GLU A 189 -26.72 -4.74 12.64
C GLU A 189 -25.26 -4.52 12.19
N ILE A 190 -24.64 -3.46 12.68
CA ILE A 190 -23.25 -3.10 12.37
C ILE A 190 -22.29 -4.06 13.07
N ILE A 191 -21.56 -4.85 12.30
CA ILE A 191 -20.53 -5.80 12.80
C ILE A 191 -19.09 -5.34 12.52
N GLY A 192 -18.92 -4.34 11.66
CA GLY A 192 -17.61 -3.79 11.39
C GLY A 192 -17.67 -2.38 10.85
N ILE A 193 -16.63 -1.63 11.14
CA ILE A 193 -16.40 -0.28 10.64
C ILE A 193 -15.09 -0.33 9.87
N PHE A 194 -15.11 0.13 8.62
CA PHE A 194 -13.94 0.16 7.75
C PHE A 194 -13.57 1.60 7.37
N THR A 195 -12.36 1.76 6.86
CA THR A 195 -11.84 3.01 6.31
C THR A 195 -11.10 2.74 5.01
N GLY A 196 -10.84 3.77 4.25
CA GLY A 196 -10.13 3.72 2.98
C GLY A 196 -10.91 4.45 1.89
N LYS A 197 -10.28 4.66 0.74
CA LYS A 197 -10.89 5.37 -0.38
C LYS A 197 -10.61 4.60 -1.68
N LYS A 198 -11.67 4.22 -2.38
CA LYS A 198 -11.58 3.64 -3.73
C LYS A 198 -11.50 4.77 -4.76
N GLN A 199 -11.09 4.46 -5.98
CA GLN A 199 -11.25 5.39 -7.09
C GLN A 199 -12.73 5.71 -7.30
N GLU A 200 -13.09 6.98 -7.21
CA GLU A 200 -14.47 7.45 -7.25
C GLU A 200 -14.84 7.94 -8.65
N LYS A 201 -16.06 7.63 -9.05
CA LYS A 201 -16.65 8.16 -10.29
C LYS A 201 -17.49 9.38 -9.90
N TYR A 202 -17.17 10.53 -10.48
CA TYR A 202 -17.91 11.77 -10.20
C TYR A 202 -19.12 11.88 -11.13
N THR A 203 -20.17 11.08 -10.87
CA THR A 203 -21.41 11.14 -11.65
C THR A 203 -22.44 12.12 -11.10
N GLY A 204 -22.17 12.76 -9.98
CA GLY A 204 -23.08 13.66 -9.27
C GLY A 204 -23.96 12.93 -8.24
N LEU A 205 -23.71 11.67 -7.97
CA LEU A 205 -24.42 10.88 -6.97
C LEU A 205 -23.56 10.73 -5.69
N LEU A 206 -24.16 10.92 -4.52
CA LEU A 206 -23.47 10.73 -3.24
C LEU A 206 -23.08 9.25 -3.01
N SER A 207 -23.76 8.31 -3.66
CA SER A 207 -23.43 6.88 -3.64
C SER A 207 -22.11 6.52 -4.35
N ASP A 208 -21.53 7.44 -5.13
CA ASP A 208 -20.24 7.22 -5.78
C ASP A 208 -19.07 7.27 -4.77
N PHE A 209 -19.26 8.00 -3.66
CA PHE A 209 -18.25 8.17 -2.64
C PHE A 209 -18.03 6.93 -1.81
N SER A 210 -16.78 6.68 -1.46
CA SER A 210 -16.37 5.57 -0.60
C SER A 210 -17.02 5.61 0.77
N GLU A 211 -17.23 6.83 1.30
CA GLU A 211 -17.86 7.10 2.59
C GLU A 211 -19.33 6.65 2.64
N ASN A 212 -19.99 6.56 1.48
CA ASN A 212 -21.37 6.12 1.32
C ASN A 212 -21.51 4.71 0.77
N MET A 213 -20.40 3.93 0.77
CA MET A 213 -20.41 2.52 0.43
C MET A 213 -20.61 1.68 1.69
N VAL A 214 -21.44 0.66 1.60
CA VAL A 214 -21.68 -0.31 2.67
C VAL A 214 -21.63 -1.73 2.14
N PHE A 215 -21.18 -2.66 2.98
CA PHE A 215 -21.21 -4.10 2.66
C PHE A 215 -22.26 -4.77 3.54
N ILE A 216 -23.10 -5.62 2.97
CA ILE A 216 -24.13 -6.37 3.70
C ILE A 216 -24.01 -7.87 3.41
N ASP A 217 -24.55 -8.70 4.27
CA ASP A 217 -24.61 -10.13 3.98
C ASP A 217 -25.53 -10.43 2.81
N TYR A 218 -25.10 -11.36 1.95
CA TYR A 218 -25.79 -11.69 0.72
C TYR A 218 -27.21 -12.23 0.97
N GLU A 219 -27.37 -13.13 1.93
CA GLU A 219 -28.66 -13.76 2.17
C GLU A 219 -29.76 -12.78 2.63
N SER A 220 -29.40 -11.80 3.46
CA SER A 220 -30.33 -10.76 3.89
C SER A 220 -30.62 -9.76 2.77
N SER A 221 -29.65 -9.50 1.88
CA SER A 221 -29.91 -8.69 0.69
C SER A 221 -30.97 -9.30 -0.21
N GLN A 222 -30.91 -10.62 -0.43
CA GLN A 222 -31.88 -11.33 -1.25
C GLN A 222 -33.29 -11.31 -0.62
N LYS A 223 -33.37 -11.45 0.72
CA LYS A 223 -34.64 -11.30 1.44
C LYS A 223 -35.19 -9.87 1.32
N ALA A 224 -34.36 -8.87 1.47
CA ALA A 224 -34.76 -7.46 1.32
C ALA A 224 -35.26 -7.15 -0.10
N LEU A 225 -34.69 -7.81 -1.12
CA LEU A 225 -35.15 -7.76 -2.52
C LEU A 225 -36.36 -8.67 -2.81
N ASN A 226 -36.87 -9.39 -1.80
CA ASN A 226 -37.95 -10.38 -1.96
C ASN A 226 -37.60 -11.50 -2.96
N LYS A 227 -36.31 -11.91 -2.97
CA LYS A 227 -35.80 -13.04 -3.75
C LYS A 227 -35.59 -14.24 -2.83
N TYR A 228 -36.00 -15.41 -3.28
CA TYR A 228 -35.96 -16.67 -2.52
C TYR A 228 -35.10 -17.69 -3.26
N GLU A 229 -34.85 -18.84 -2.68
CA GLU A 229 -33.89 -19.86 -3.14
C GLU A 229 -33.81 -20.10 -4.65
N ASN A 230 -34.93 -19.99 -5.37
CA ASN A 230 -34.96 -20.26 -6.82
C ASN A 230 -34.71 -19.03 -7.71
N ASN A 231 -34.76 -17.81 -7.14
CA ASN A 231 -34.63 -16.54 -7.90
C ASN A 231 -33.61 -15.59 -7.28
N LYS A 232 -32.66 -16.10 -6.48
CA LYS A 232 -31.56 -15.29 -5.97
C LYS A 232 -30.72 -14.74 -7.12
N ILE A 233 -30.40 -13.47 -7.05
CA ILE A 233 -29.67 -12.76 -8.09
C ILE A 233 -28.29 -12.31 -7.60
N VAL A 234 -27.35 -12.28 -8.53
CA VAL A 234 -26.00 -11.77 -8.33
C VAL A 234 -25.63 -10.82 -9.47
N SER A 235 -24.79 -9.85 -9.20
CA SER A 235 -24.11 -9.05 -10.21
C SER A 235 -22.87 -9.79 -10.73
N LYS A 236 -22.23 -10.56 -9.83
CA LYS A 236 -20.99 -11.26 -10.09
C LYS A 236 -20.89 -12.53 -9.23
N LEU A 237 -20.29 -13.58 -9.78
CA LEU A 237 -19.81 -14.74 -9.03
C LEU A 237 -18.29 -14.72 -9.07
N GLU A 238 -17.66 -14.71 -7.91
CA GLU A 238 -16.21 -14.84 -7.79
C GLU A 238 -15.85 -16.25 -7.34
N ILE A 239 -15.00 -16.91 -8.09
CA ILE A 239 -14.65 -18.32 -7.94
C ILE A 239 -13.18 -18.40 -7.57
N PHE A 240 -12.87 -18.96 -6.41
CA PHE A 240 -11.51 -19.11 -5.91
C PHE A 240 -11.04 -20.54 -5.99
N SER A 241 -9.80 -20.74 -6.37
CA SER A 241 -9.08 -22.01 -6.45
C SER A 241 -7.83 -21.99 -5.56
N ASP A 242 -7.27 -23.15 -5.24
CA ASP A 242 -6.04 -23.24 -4.42
C ASP A 242 -4.77 -22.86 -5.18
N SER A 243 -4.78 -22.93 -6.50
CA SER A 243 -3.63 -22.62 -7.36
C SER A 243 -4.04 -22.13 -8.74
N SER A 244 -3.13 -21.43 -9.40
CA SER A 244 -3.31 -20.96 -10.79
C SER A 244 -3.55 -22.13 -11.77
N GLU A 245 -3.00 -23.33 -11.49
CA GLU A 245 -3.23 -24.52 -12.31
C GLU A 245 -4.68 -25.02 -12.15
N ASN A 246 -5.17 -25.10 -10.91
CA ASN A 246 -6.57 -25.44 -10.63
C ASN A 246 -7.53 -24.42 -11.21
N THR A 247 -7.18 -23.12 -11.22
CA THR A 247 -7.96 -22.07 -11.85
C THR A 247 -8.16 -22.30 -13.35
N LYS A 248 -7.08 -22.71 -14.06
CA LYS A 248 -7.16 -23.04 -15.51
C LYS A 248 -8.03 -24.28 -15.75
N VAL A 249 -7.92 -25.30 -14.91
CA VAL A 249 -8.75 -26.51 -15.01
C VAL A 249 -10.22 -26.17 -14.73
N ALA A 250 -10.47 -25.39 -13.67
CA ALA A 250 -11.81 -24.89 -13.32
C ALA A 250 -12.43 -24.11 -14.47
N LEU A 251 -11.69 -23.16 -15.09
CA LEU A 251 -12.15 -22.38 -16.25
C LEU A 251 -12.61 -23.28 -17.40
N ASN A 252 -11.84 -24.32 -17.71
CA ASN A 252 -12.20 -25.26 -18.77
C ASN A 252 -13.45 -26.08 -18.44
N LYS A 253 -13.70 -26.39 -17.16
CA LYS A 253 -14.91 -27.08 -16.71
C LYS A 253 -16.12 -26.13 -16.66
N ILE A 254 -15.94 -24.91 -16.19
CA ILE A 254 -16.97 -23.86 -16.17
C ILE A 254 -17.52 -23.63 -17.58
N LYS A 255 -16.64 -23.47 -18.57
CA LYS A 255 -17.06 -23.27 -19.98
C LYS A 255 -17.88 -24.44 -20.57
N LYS A 256 -17.90 -25.60 -19.92
CA LYS A 256 -18.68 -26.77 -20.35
C LYS A 256 -20.08 -26.81 -19.71
N ILE A 257 -20.37 -25.97 -18.72
CA ILE A 257 -21.69 -25.85 -18.12
C ILE A 257 -22.68 -25.43 -19.20
N LYS A 258 -23.87 -26.03 -19.19
CA LYS A 258 -24.92 -25.72 -20.15
C LYS A 258 -25.59 -24.38 -19.85
N THR A 259 -24.99 -23.32 -20.31
CA THR A 259 -25.49 -21.95 -20.17
C THR A 259 -25.29 -21.17 -21.48
N ALA A 260 -26.03 -20.07 -21.65
CA ALA A 260 -25.87 -19.19 -22.83
C ALA A 260 -24.62 -18.29 -22.69
N TRP A 261 -23.44 -18.89 -22.85
CA TRP A 261 -22.16 -18.22 -22.68
C TRP A 261 -21.97 -16.94 -23.51
N SER A 262 -22.73 -16.77 -24.60
CA SER A 262 -22.71 -15.50 -25.34
C SER A 262 -23.18 -14.29 -24.56
N GLN A 263 -23.88 -14.49 -23.43
CA GLN A 263 -24.36 -13.43 -22.55
C GLN A 263 -23.45 -13.17 -21.34
N TYR A 264 -22.48 -14.05 -21.11
CA TYR A 264 -21.61 -14.00 -19.92
C TYR A 264 -20.16 -13.84 -20.30
N ASN A 265 -19.45 -13.10 -19.48
CA ASN A 265 -18.00 -13.03 -19.49
C ASN A 265 -17.43 -13.84 -18.33
N VAL A 266 -16.44 -14.68 -18.62
CA VAL A 266 -15.65 -15.37 -17.60
C VAL A 266 -14.22 -14.91 -17.75
N SER A 267 -13.78 -14.06 -16.83
CA SER A 267 -12.45 -13.49 -16.85
C SER A 267 -11.73 -13.74 -15.52
N SER A 268 -10.41 -13.72 -15.57
CA SER A 268 -9.58 -13.56 -14.37
C SER A 268 -9.33 -12.08 -14.07
N ASP A 269 -9.87 -11.19 -14.90
CA ASP A 269 -9.61 -9.76 -14.79
C ASP A 269 -10.56 -9.13 -13.80
N ASN A 270 -9.99 -8.58 -12.77
CA ASN A 270 -10.65 -7.72 -11.82
C ASN A 270 -10.18 -6.29 -12.06
N ASN A 271 -11.00 -5.44 -12.67
CA ASN A 271 -10.66 -4.04 -12.97
C ASN A 271 -10.09 -3.30 -11.75
N VAL A 272 -10.63 -3.56 -10.56
CA VAL A 272 -10.13 -2.99 -9.30
C VAL A 272 -8.70 -3.44 -8.99
N LEU A 273 -8.36 -4.72 -9.27
CA LEU A 273 -7.01 -5.23 -9.10
C LEU A 273 -6.04 -4.62 -10.11
N GLU A 274 -6.43 -4.44 -11.36
CA GLU A 274 -5.62 -3.78 -12.38
C GLU A 274 -5.34 -2.32 -12.01
N GLU A 275 -6.36 -1.55 -11.66
CA GLU A 275 -6.23 -0.16 -11.19
C GLU A 275 -5.31 -0.07 -9.96
N THR A 276 -5.45 -1.02 -9.04
CA THR A 276 -4.61 -1.10 -7.85
C THR A 276 -3.16 -1.44 -8.19
N LEU A 277 -2.93 -2.39 -9.10
CA LEU A 277 -1.58 -2.75 -9.55
C LEU A 277 -0.91 -1.59 -10.29
N GLU A 278 -1.64 -0.84 -11.11
CA GLU A 278 -1.14 0.35 -11.79
C GLU A 278 -0.74 1.45 -10.78
N SER A 279 -1.55 1.65 -9.76
CA SER A 279 -1.24 2.58 -8.66
C SER A 279 0.01 2.15 -7.88
N ILE A 280 0.15 0.86 -7.60
CA ILE A 280 1.32 0.26 -6.94
C ILE A 280 2.59 0.48 -7.77
N ASP A 281 2.51 0.28 -9.07
CA ASP A 281 3.63 0.52 -10.00
C ASP A 281 4.05 1.99 -10.02
N GLY A 282 3.09 2.90 -9.99
CA GLY A 282 3.33 4.34 -9.86
C GLY A 282 4.12 4.68 -8.60
N ILE A 283 3.72 4.15 -7.44
CA ILE A 283 4.44 4.34 -6.16
C ILE A 283 5.84 3.76 -6.24
N LYS A 284 6.01 2.53 -6.73
CA LYS A 284 7.34 1.90 -6.87
C LYS A 284 8.27 2.77 -7.70
N HIS A 285 7.75 3.34 -8.79
CA HIS A 285 8.55 4.21 -9.66
C HIS A 285 9.02 5.46 -8.91
N ILE A 286 8.11 6.13 -8.18
CA ILE A 286 8.44 7.31 -7.37
C ILE A 286 9.46 6.96 -6.28
N ILE A 287 9.24 5.89 -5.53
CA ILE A 287 10.15 5.46 -4.46
C ILE A 287 11.54 5.08 -4.99
N ASN A 288 11.61 4.44 -6.15
CA ASN A 288 12.89 4.14 -6.79
C ASN A 288 13.65 5.42 -7.16
N ILE A 289 12.98 6.41 -7.77
CA ILE A 289 13.58 7.70 -8.08
C ILE A 289 14.08 8.38 -6.80
N MET A 290 13.27 8.40 -5.74
CA MET A 290 13.67 8.96 -4.44
C MET A 290 14.90 8.25 -3.88
N THR A 291 14.93 6.92 -3.91
CA THR A 291 16.07 6.12 -3.41
C THR A 291 17.36 6.46 -4.15
N TYR A 292 17.35 6.48 -5.48
CA TYR A 292 18.51 6.85 -6.27
C TYR A 292 18.93 8.31 -6.05
N SER A 293 17.98 9.22 -5.89
CA SER A 293 18.26 10.63 -5.59
C SER A 293 18.93 10.81 -4.22
N ILE A 294 18.47 10.06 -3.20
CA ILE A 294 19.08 10.06 -1.86
C ILE A 294 20.50 9.49 -1.92
N MET A 295 20.72 8.38 -2.65
CA MET A 295 22.05 7.81 -2.81
C MET A 295 23.01 8.80 -3.48
N LEU A 296 22.59 9.41 -4.58
CA LEU A 296 23.41 10.37 -5.31
C LEU A 296 23.72 11.62 -4.49
N SER A 297 22.72 12.21 -3.85
CA SER A 297 22.88 13.38 -2.98
C SER A 297 23.77 13.06 -1.78
N GLY A 298 23.63 11.88 -1.18
CA GLY A 298 24.47 11.39 -0.09
C GLY A 298 25.95 11.32 -0.50
N ILE A 299 26.25 10.75 -1.68
CA ILE A 299 27.61 10.68 -2.22
C ILE A 299 28.17 12.09 -2.43
N ILE A 300 27.39 12.99 -3.05
CA ILE A 300 27.85 14.36 -3.33
C ILE A 300 28.13 15.12 -2.04
N VAL A 301 27.20 15.15 -1.10
CA VAL A 301 27.33 15.90 0.16
C VAL A 301 28.48 15.38 0.99
N LEU A 302 28.59 14.05 1.17
CA LEU A 302 29.71 13.47 1.92
C LEU A 302 31.05 13.74 1.23
N SER A 303 31.11 13.62 -0.11
CA SER A 303 32.34 13.90 -0.85
C SER A 303 32.80 15.36 -0.68
N LEU A 304 31.87 16.33 -0.76
CA LEU A 304 32.20 17.75 -0.59
C LEU A 304 32.74 18.04 0.83
N ILE A 305 32.09 17.52 1.85
CA ILE A 305 32.54 17.69 3.24
C ILE A 305 33.89 17.04 3.45
N LEU A 306 34.09 15.83 2.91
CA LEU A 306 35.38 15.15 3.01
C LEU A 306 36.53 15.91 2.28
N ILE A 307 36.23 16.50 1.11
CA ILE A 307 37.23 17.35 0.41
C ILE A 307 37.64 18.52 1.28
N LEU A 308 36.71 19.20 1.96
CA LEU A 308 37.03 20.27 2.88
C LEU A 308 37.90 19.78 4.05
N TRP A 309 37.58 18.62 4.62
CA TRP A 309 38.35 18.04 5.71
C TRP A 309 39.75 17.61 5.29
N LEU A 310 39.87 17.00 4.12
CA LEU A 310 41.16 16.60 3.57
C LEU A 310 42.06 17.80 3.32
N ARG A 311 41.50 18.95 2.89
CA ARG A 311 42.28 20.18 2.74
C ARG A 311 42.93 20.62 4.05
N GLU A 312 42.23 20.59 5.16
CA GLU A 312 42.76 21.00 6.46
C GLU A 312 43.77 19.99 7.04
N ARG A 313 43.69 18.72 6.61
CA ARG A 313 44.60 17.64 7.02
C ARG A 313 45.78 17.43 6.07
N MET A 314 45.95 18.28 5.05
CA MET A 314 47.00 18.10 4.05
C MET A 314 48.41 18.07 4.67
N HIS A 315 48.67 18.87 5.70
CA HIS A 315 49.94 18.83 6.42
C HIS A 315 50.19 17.47 7.10
N GLU A 316 49.21 16.95 7.84
CA GLU A 316 49.29 15.64 8.49
C GLU A 316 49.51 14.52 7.46
N ILE A 317 48.78 14.58 6.34
CA ILE A 317 48.90 13.63 5.22
C ILE A 317 50.31 13.72 4.60
N GLY A 318 50.82 14.92 4.41
CA GLY A 318 52.20 15.14 3.89
C GLY A 318 53.28 14.53 4.77
N VAL A 319 53.17 14.70 6.10
CA VAL A 319 54.05 14.07 7.07
C VAL A 319 53.97 12.55 7.04
N LEU A 320 52.75 11.98 6.98
CA LEU A 320 52.55 10.53 6.89
C LEU A 320 53.17 9.94 5.62
N LEU A 321 53.03 10.64 4.50
CA LEU A 321 53.63 10.22 3.20
C LEU A 321 55.17 10.31 3.25
N SER A 322 55.75 11.30 3.91
CA SER A 322 57.21 11.43 4.03
C SER A 322 57.86 10.37 4.93
N ILE A 323 57.11 9.85 5.92
CA ILE A 323 57.50 8.71 6.76
C ILE A 323 57.32 7.35 6.04
N GLY A 324 56.77 7.36 4.81
CA GLY A 324 56.60 6.13 3.99
C GLY A 324 55.25 5.41 4.15
N VAL A 325 54.25 6.04 4.76
CA VAL A 325 52.88 5.45 4.81
C VAL A 325 52.29 5.49 3.42
N SER A 326 51.78 4.34 2.94
CA SER A 326 51.19 4.25 1.61
C SER A 326 49.86 5.04 1.52
N LYS A 327 49.60 5.65 0.34
CA LYS A 327 48.36 6.39 0.07
C LYS A 327 47.10 5.60 0.39
N ILE A 328 47.08 4.29 0.04
CA ILE A 328 45.94 3.38 0.31
C ILE A 328 45.67 3.27 1.82
N LYS A 329 46.73 3.16 2.65
CA LYS A 329 46.56 3.12 4.11
C LYS A 329 45.93 4.38 4.67
N ILE A 330 46.22 5.55 4.08
CA ILE A 330 45.62 6.83 4.47
C ILE A 330 44.12 6.84 4.09
N VAL A 331 43.78 6.43 2.87
CA VAL A 331 42.37 6.32 2.42
C VAL A 331 41.60 5.36 3.31
N THR A 332 42.17 4.17 3.59
CA THR A 332 41.50 3.19 4.49
C THR A 332 41.27 3.75 5.90
N GLN A 333 42.17 4.63 6.40
CA GLN A 333 41.94 5.28 7.68
C GLN A 333 40.70 6.20 7.65
N PHE A 334 40.50 6.95 6.57
CA PHE A 334 39.30 7.80 6.43
C PHE A 334 38.02 6.97 6.33
N ILE A 335 38.04 5.84 5.59
CA ILE A 335 36.90 4.91 5.57
C ILE A 335 36.59 4.42 6.99
N LEU A 336 37.59 4.01 7.76
CA LEU A 336 37.41 3.56 9.14
C LEU A 336 36.84 4.67 10.05
N GLU A 337 37.33 5.91 9.91
CA GLU A 337 36.79 7.06 10.68
C GLU A 337 35.31 7.23 10.44
N LEU A 338 34.85 7.19 9.17
CA LEU A 338 33.43 7.31 8.82
C LEU A 338 32.59 6.10 9.26
N LEU A 339 33.12 4.89 9.14
CA LEU A 339 32.46 3.69 9.64
C LEU A 339 32.25 3.74 11.15
N PHE A 340 33.21 4.24 11.93
CA PHE A 340 33.00 4.43 13.37
C PHE A 340 31.92 5.49 13.68
N ILE A 341 31.82 6.56 12.88
CA ILE A 341 30.77 7.56 13.04
C ILE A 341 29.44 7.01 12.62
N SER A 342 29.37 6.09 11.63
CA SER A 342 28.14 5.48 11.18
C SER A 342 27.50 4.52 12.20
N LEU A 343 28.28 3.94 13.13
CA LEU A 343 27.73 3.03 14.15
C LEU A 343 26.70 3.72 15.08
N PRO A 344 26.98 4.86 15.73
CA PRO A 344 25.93 5.55 16.49
C PRO A 344 24.83 6.12 15.60
N SER A 345 25.14 6.51 14.35
CA SER A 345 24.12 6.92 13.37
C SER A 345 23.13 5.80 13.07
N PHE A 346 23.62 4.55 13.03
CA PHE A 346 22.79 3.35 12.85
C PHE A 346 21.71 3.24 13.92
N VAL A 347 22.03 3.44 15.18
CA VAL A 347 21.04 3.35 16.28
C VAL A 347 20.01 4.47 16.20
N LEU A 348 20.44 5.71 15.96
CA LEU A 348 19.53 6.85 15.90
C LEU A 348 18.63 6.82 14.66
N SER A 349 19.11 6.32 13.53
CA SER A 349 18.35 6.24 12.28
C SER A 349 17.18 5.23 12.35
N LEU A 350 17.22 4.25 13.25
CA LEU A 350 16.07 3.37 13.50
C LEU A 350 14.83 4.15 13.98
N PHE A 351 15.06 5.09 14.89
CA PHE A 351 13.96 5.92 15.42
C PHE A 351 13.48 6.94 14.38
N LEU A 352 14.41 7.67 13.77
CA LEU A 352 14.09 8.69 12.77
C LEU A 352 13.52 8.08 11.49
N GLY A 353 13.97 6.90 11.09
CA GLY A 353 13.47 6.20 9.92
C GLY A 353 11.99 5.87 10.01
N ASN A 354 11.50 5.43 11.17
CA ASN A 354 10.07 5.20 11.38
C ASN A 354 9.26 6.50 11.33
N VAL A 355 9.81 7.61 11.84
CA VAL A 355 9.15 8.93 11.75
C VAL A 355 9.05 9.38 10.29
N ILE A 356 10.14 9.28 9.54
CA ILE A 356 10.19 9.65 8.11
C ILE A 356 9.26 8.75 7.30
N LEU A 357 9.23 7.45 7.58
CA LEU A 357 8.32 6.51 6.94
C LEU A 357 6.86 6.97 7.12
N ASN A 358 6.45 7.31 8.34
CA ASN A 358 5.09 7.80 8.61
C ASN A 358 4.78 9.11 7.88
N ILE A 359 5.78 10.02 7.75
CA ILE A 359 5.60 11.28 7.02
C ILE A 359 5.43 11.03 5.52
N ILE A 360 6.26 10.16 4.93
CA ILE A 360 6.18 9.83 3.49
C ILE A 360 4.83 9.17 3.21
N VAL A 361 4.48 8.17 4.01
CA VAL A 361 3.21 7.44 3.87
C VAL A 361 2.03 8.38 4.06
N GLY A 362 2.04 9.26 5.08
CA GLY A 362 1.02 10.28 5.28
C GLY A 362 0.90 11.29 4.14
N GLY A 363 2.00 11.59 3.43
CA GLY A 363 2.00 12.44 2.24
C GLY A 363 1.25 11.82 1.06
N PHE A 364 1.29 10.49 0.95
CA PHE A 364 0.51 9.77 -0.07
C PHE A 364 -0.99 9.68 0.26
N THR A 365 -1.38 9.82 1.55
CA THR A 365 -2.79 9.79 1.97
C THR A 365 -3.52 11.10 1.79
N ASN A 366 -2.80 12.21 1.82
CA ASN A 366 -3.38 13.56 1.75
C ASN A 366 -3.61 14.06 0.31
N SER A 367 -3.21 13.30 -0.71
CA SER A 367 -3.55 13.59 -2.10
C SER A 367 -4.92 12.97 -2.41
N ASP A 368 -5.89 13.80 -2.77
CA ASP A 368 -7.29 13.43 -3.05
C ASP A 368 -7.45 12.32 -4.11
N ASP A 369 -6.39 12.02 -4.88
CA ASP A 369 -6.36 10.97 -5.91
C ASP A 369 -5.69 9.67 -5.47
N SER A 370 -5.10 9.60 -4.27
CA SER A 370 -4.37 8.41 -3.86
C SER A 370 -5.20 7.49 -2.97
N THR A 371 -5.89 6.57 -3.59
CA THR A 371 -6.66 5.45 -3.01
C THR A 371 -5.80 4.39 -2.32
N ILE A 372 -4.63 4.73 -1.77
CA ILE A 372 -3.63 3.73 -1.46
C ILE A 372 -3.55 3.46 0.03
N MET A 373 -3.96 2.28 0.39
CA MET A 373 -3.30 1.17 1.09
C MET A 373 -2.27 1.52 2.17
N VAL A 374 -2.35 2.70 2.77
CA VAL A 374 -1.35 3.17 3.71
C VAL A 374 -1.28 2.29 4.94
N ASP A 375 -2.42 1.87 5.46
CA ASP A 375 -2.47 0.98 6.63
C ASP A 375 -1.90 -0.42 6.32
N SER A 376 -2.06 -0.93 5.11
CA SER A 376 -1.48 -2.22 4.72
C SER A 376 0.04 -2.12 4.50
N LEU A 377 0.54 -0.99 4.01
CA LEU A 377 1.98 -0.73 3.91
C LEU A 377 2.66 -0.61 5.27
N LEU A 378 1.93 -0.14 6.30
CA LEU A 378 2.44 -0.03 7.68
C LEU A 378 2.22 -1.30 8.50
N LYS A 379 1.18 -2.08 8.23
CA LYS A 379 0.73 -3.20 9.06
C LYS A 379 1.54 -4.49 8.89
N ASN A 380 2.28 -4.63 7.80
CA ASN A 380 3.05 -5.86 7.51
C ASN A 380 4.47 -5.85 8.12
N ASN A 381 4.65 -5.16 9.23
CA ASN A 381 5.94 -4.96 9.89
C ASN A 381 6.27 -6.08 10.90
N ASN A 382 6.66 -7.25 10.41
CA ASN A 382 7.39 -8.20 11.24
C ASN A 382 8.73 -7.61 11.65
N LEU A 383 9.06 -7.57 12.94
CA LEU A 383 10.32 -7.05 13.49
C LEU A 383 11.55 -7.60 12.76
N ILE A 384 11.52 -8.87 12.35
CA ILE A 384 12.61 -9.54 11.63
C ILE A 384 12.78 -8.95 10.22
N SER A 385 11.68 -8.73 9.49
CA SER A 385 11.71 -8.11 8.15
C SER A 385 12.28 -6.70 8.20
N ASN A 386 11.89 -5.91 9.18
CA ASN A 386 12.39 -4.56 9.38
C ASN A 386 13.89 -4.53 9.68
N LEU A 387 14.40 -5.48 10.47
CA LEU A 387 15.82 -5.61 10.73
C LEU A 387 16.63 -5.96 9.47
N ILE A 388 16.08 -6.83 8.61
CA ILE A 388 16.73 -7.21 7.34
C ILE A 388 16.81 -5.99 6.43
N ILE A 389 15.71 -5.27 6.23
CA ILE A 389 15.67 -4.05 5.40
C ILE A 389 16.61 -2.99 5.94
N PHE A 390 16.70 -2.87 7.25
CA PHE A 390 17.60 -1.94 7.89
C PHE A 390 19.08 -2.29 7.68
N LEU A 391 19.44 -3.58 7.74
CA LEU A 391 20.78 -4.05 7.42
C LEU A 391 21.12 -3.85 5.93
N GLU A 392 20.17 -4.08 5.02
CA GLU A 392 20.31 -3.77 3.58
C GLU A 392 20.59 -2.27 3.37
N SER A 393 19.83 -1.39 4.05
CA SER A 393 20.01 0.07 4.00
C SER A 393 21.40 0.48 4.51
N TYR A 394 21.89 -0.15 5.59
CA TYR A 394 23.21 0.09 6.14
C TYR A 394 24.31 -0.39 5.18
N GLY A 395 24.12 -1.52 4.51
CA GLY A 395 25.03 -1.97 3.46
C GLY A 395 25.17 -0.97 2.31
N ILE A 396 24.06 -0.38 1.87
CA ILE A 396 24.08 0.70 0.86
C ILE A 396 24.81 1.93 1.39
N LEU A 397 24.58 2.33 2.65
CA LEU A 397 25.27 3.45 3.27
C LEU A 397 26.80 3.23 3.29
N ILE A 398 27.27 2.02 3.61
CA ILE A 398 28.70 1.68 3.53
C ILE A 398 29.22 1.89 2.11
N GLY A 399 28.47 1.47 1.09
CA GLY A 399 28.81 1.74 -0.31
C GLY A 399 28.93 3.25 -0.61
N ILE A 400 27.98 4.06 -0.14
CA ILE A 400 28.02 5.53 -0.26
C ILE A 400 29.25 6.10 0.42
N ILE A 401 29.58 5.67 1.64
CA ILE A 401 30.77 6.10 2.38
C ILE A 401 32.06 5.79 1.59
N VAL A 402 32.22 4.56 1.11
CA VAL A 402 33.39 4.13 0.35
C VAL A 402 33.55 4.95 -0.92
N LEU A 403 32.48 5.12 -1.71
CA LEU A 403 32.50 5.93 -2.94
C LEU A 403 32.84 7.39 -2.63
N SER A 404 32.23 7.97 -1.61
CA SER A 404 32.50 9.38 -1.22
C SER A 404 33.95 9.58 -0.79
N VAL A 405 34.53 8.63 -0.03
CA VAL A 405 35.94 8.71 0.37
C VAL A 405 36.86 8.54 -0.84
N ILE A 406 36.58 7.65 -1.78
CA ILE A 406 37.37 7.48 -3.00
C ILE A 406 37.36 8.78 -3.80
N ILE A 407 36.21 9.39 -4.05
CA ILE A 407 36.06 10.65 -4.78
C ILE A 407 36.84 11.75 -4.09
N ALA A 408 36.67 11.92 -2.79
CA ALA A 408 37.38 12.95 -2.02
C ALA A 408 38.89 12.70 -2.02
N SER A 409 39.34 11.45 -1.96
CA SER A 409 40.73 11.06 -1.91
C SER A 409 41.47 11.16 -3.25
N LEU A 410 40.75 11.29 -4.38
CA LEU A 410 41.39 11.47 -5.70
C LEU A 410 42.38 12.61 -5.68
N MET A 411 42.11 13.67 -4.93
CA MET A 411 43.01 14.79 -4.76
C MET A 411 44.36 14.37 -4.14
N ILE A 412 44.38 13.38 -3.25
CA ILE A 412 45.62 12.83 -2.61
C ILE A 412 46.26 11.78 -3.51
N LEU A 413 45.45 10.95 -4.15
CA LEU A 413 45.92 9.83 -4.96
C LEU A 413 46.64 10.30 -6.22
N ILE A 414 46.17 11.37 -6.87
CA ILE A 414 46.73 11.92 -8.11
C ILE A 414 47.99 12.71 -7.87
N LYS A 415 48.10 13.51 -6.79
CA LYS A 415 49.27 14.39 -6.53
C LYS A 415 50.49 13.62 -6.04
N LYS A 416 51.67 14.07 -6.52
CA LYS A 416 52.94 13.56 -5.99
C LYS A 416 53.19 14.10 -4.58
N PRO A 417 53.87 13.34 -3.68
CA PRO A 417 54.17 13.78 -2.32
C PRO A 417 54.87 15.15 -2.26
N LYS A 418 55.77 15.41 -3.22
CA LYS A 418 56.48 16.68 -3.34
C LYS A 418 55.56 17.88 -3.60
N GLU A 419 54.50 17.69 -4.39
CA GLU A 419 53.51 18.74 -4.69
C GLU A 419 52.55 19.01 -3.52
N ILE A 420 52.36 17.99 -2.67
CA ILE A 420 51.55 18.14 -1.46
C ILE A 420 52.30 18.95 -0.42
N LEU A 421 53.61 18.69 -0.29
CA LEU A 421 54.49 19.40 0.66
C LEU A 421 54.82 20.82 0.22
N SER A 422 55.03 21.07 -1.09
CA SER A 422 55.39 22.40 -1.62
C SER A 422 54.25 23.44 -1.60
N LYS A 423 53.01 23.06 -1.40
CA LYS A 423 51.88 23.97 -1.22
C LYS A 423 51.68 24.42 0.23
N ILE A 424 52.56 23.99 1.13
CA ILE A 424 52.49 24.23 2.57
C ILE A 424 53.53 25.30 2.99
N SER A 425 54.48 25.58 2.15
CA SER A 425 55.38 26.73 2.28
C SER A 425 54.85 27.90 1.43
#